data_5bb62b6617aaae1ec2b2b7e45a7d9ca6
#
_entry.id   5bb62b6617aaae1ec2b2b7e45a7d9ca6
#
_cell.length_a   1.000
_cell.length_b   1.000
_cell.length_c   1.000
_cell.angle_alpha   90.00
_cell.angle_beta   90.00
_cell.angle_gamma   90.00
#
_symmetry.space_group_name_H-M   'P 1'
#
loop_
_entity.id
_entity.type
_entity.pdbx_description
1 polymer ?
#
loop_
_entity_poly.entity_id
_entity_poly.type
_entity_poly.pdbx_seq_one_letter_code
_entity_poly.pdbx_strand_id
1 'polypeptide(L)'
;MSLNGSWQAIVDPFDNGKGAKFFLDQKPKDKSDRVEYSFDASPPLNVPGDWSTQRESLKFYEGPIWYRRLFNFHKREGLREFIYFGAANYQAAVYLNGEKLGDHEGGFTAFNFEVTALLREGENDLIVEVSNTRRVDAVPGIKFDWWNYGGITRDVMLVEVPAVFIQDYWVQLARGSQSEIAGWVRLNGAQPGQKINLKISEAGIDETFATDADGRANFRLRAKLDLWSPEHPKLYEVILASGTDIVRDQIGFRTIETQGDKILLNGKPIFLRGISMHEEAPFREGRAFSQEDAQTLLGWVKELGCNFVRFAHYPHNENEIRLADRVGLLVWSEIPVYWDIDWSNPATLANAEIQLRDMIARDHNRASVILWSVSNETPVKPERLTFLTQLAKDARELDSTRLITSALNHVEESTTNVRTLADPLGDMLDVIGLNEYLGWYGGRPEDADKLQWKLNFNKPLIVSEFGGGALFGRHGEADERWTEEYQENLFEHQLGMVRRMPNLAGMTPWVLMDFRSPLRMLPGVQDYHNRKGLISNQGQRKRAFYTLQEFYRKQAKTDR
;
A
#
# COMPACT_ATOMS: atom_id res chain seq x y z
N MET A 1 -2.17 2.47 24.10
CA MET A 1 -3.64 2.58 24.31
C MET A 1 -4.31 2.86 22.97
N SER A 2 -5.35 2.12 22.57
CA SER A 2 -6.12 2.43 21.36
C SER A 2 -6.99 3.68 21.57
N LEU A 3 -7.00 4.56 20.56
CA LEU A 3 -7.92 5.71 20.48
C LEU A 3 -9.01 5.49 19.44
N ASN A 4 -9.09 4.30 18.86
CA ASN A 4 -10.15 3.91 17.93
C ASN A 4 -11.56 4.03 18.55
N GLY A 5 -12.57 3.99 17.68
CA GLY A 5 -13.97 3.99 18.06
C GLY A 5 -14.71 5.22 17.56
N SER A 6 -15.69 5.71 18.32
CA SER A 6 -16.54 6.81 17.92
C SER A 6 -15.89 8.16 18.24
N TRP A 7 -15.72 9.01 17.23
CA TRP A 7 -15.19 10.37 17.33
C TRP A 7 -16.25 11.37 16.91
N GLN A 8 -16.46 12.43 17.67
CA GLN A 8 -17.36 13.52 17.26
C GLN A 8 -16.80 14.22 16.03
N ALA A 9 -17.66 14.55 15.05
CA ALA A 9 -17.20 15.05 13.76
C ALA A 9 -18.01 16.23 13.24
N ILE A 10 -17.33 17.33 12.91
CA ILE A 10 -17.90 18.53 12.29
C ILE A 10 -17.51 18.56 10.82
N VAL A 11 -18.49 18.59 9.92
CA VAL A 11 -18.28 18.78 8.49
C VAL A 11 -18.08 20.27 8.22
N ASP A 12 -16.97 20.63 7.58
CA ASP A 12 -16.55 22.02 7.34
C ASP A 12 -16.41 22.33 5.83
N PRO A 13 -17.53 22.41 5.08
CA PRO A 13 -17.48 22.51 3.62
C PRO A 13 -16.90 23.83 3.09
N PHE A 14 -16.70 24.81 3.94
CA PHE A 14 -16.15 26.12 3.58
C PHE A 14 -14.75 26.37 4.18
N ASP A 15 -14.14 25.36 4.81
CA ASP A 15 -12.82 25.46 5.47
C ASP A 15 -12.72 26.63 6.47
N ASN A 16 -13.77 26.80 7.26
CA ASN A 16 -13.85 27.88 8.25
C ASN A 16 -13.23 27.50 9.61
N GLY A 17 -13.05 26.20 9.87
CA GLY A 17 -12.69 25.69 11.19
C GLY A 17 -11.37 26.21 11.74
N LYS A 18 -10.38 26.45 10.87
CA LYS A 18 -9.12 27.11 11.28
C LYS A 18 -9.34 28.52 11.77
N GLY A 19 -10.12 29.31 11.01
CA GLY A 19 -10.47 30.71 11.38
C GLY A 19 -11.33 30.78 12.64
N ALA A 20 -12.31 29.89 12.76
CA ALA A 20 -13.20 29.77 13.92
C ALA A 20 -12.55 29.01 15.09
N LYS A 21 -11.30 28.54 14.93
CA LYS A 21 -10.51 27.86 15.96
C LYS A 21 -11.20 26.62 16.56
N PHE A 22 -11.78 25.75 15.70
CA PHE A 22 -12.41 24.50 16.15
C PHE A 22 -11.49 23.65 17.03
N PHE A 23 -10.17 23.75 16.83
CA PHE A 23 -9.16 23.06 17.63
C PHE A 23 -9.10 23.45 19.10
N LEU A 24 -9.77 24.55 19.51
CA LEU A 24 -9.86 24.96 20.93
C LEU A 24 -11.08 24.37 21.65
N ASP A 25 -12.05 23.77 20.90
CA ASP A 25 -13.31 23.27 21.43
C ASP A 25 -13.97 24.20 22.45
N GLN A 26 -14.03 25.49 22.11
CA GLN A 26 -14.53 26.52 23.02
C GLN A 26 -16.00 26.24 23.41
N LYS A 27 -16.24 26.15 24.71
CA LYS A 27 -17.58 25.99 25.27
C LYS A 27 -18.17 27.34 25.62
N PRO A 28 -19.50 27.55 25.44
CA PRO A 28 -20.14 28.77 25.89
C PRO A 28 -20.03 28.91 27.41
N LYS A 29 -19.69 30.09 27.87
CA LYS A 29 -19.57 30.38 29.31
C LYS A 29 -20.96 30.57 29.96
N ASP A 30 -21.90 31.07 29.17
CA ASP A 30 -23.29 31.25 29.58
C ASP A 30 -24.24 31.16 28.35
N LYS A 31 -25.56 31.30 28.60
CA LYS A 31 -26.60 31.17 27.57
C LYS A 31 -26.62 32.30 26.54
N SER A 32 -25.93 33.40 26.78
CA SER A 32 -25.84 34.54 25.87
C SER A 32 -24.63 34.46 24.93
N ASP A 33 -23.70 33.56 25.20
CA ASP A 33 -22.54 33.36 24.34
C ASP A 33 -22.92 32.84 22.95
N ARG A 34 -22.28 33.37 21.94
CA ARG A 34 -22.44 32.91 20.57
C ARG A 34 -21.86 31.50 20.40
N VAL A 35 -22.72 30.58 19.98
CA VAL A 35 -22.31 29.19 19.64
C VAL A 35 -22.56 28.96 18.16
N GLU A 36 -21.48 28.75 17.40
CA GLU A 36 -21.57 28.50 15.95
C GLU A 36 -21.16 27.06 15.59
N TYR A 37 -20.48 26.36 16.50
CA TYR A 37 -20.13 24.95 16.33
C TYR A 37 -20.15 24.25 17.71
N SER A 38 -20.32 22.93 17.69
CA SER A 38 -20.25 22.11 18.90
C SER A 38 -19.91 20.68 18.53
N PHE A 39 -18.78 20.19 19.00
CA PHE A 39 -18.47 18.75 18.85
C PHE A 39 -19.48 17.89 19.61
N ASP A 40 -19.90 18.30 20.80
CA ASP A 40 -20.83 17.52 21.62
C ASP A 40 -22.20 17.33 20.96
N ALA A 41 -22.64 18.30 20.16
CA ALA A 41 -23.89 18.23 19.39
C ALA A 41 -23.71 17.58 18.01
N SER A 42 -22.46 17.35 17.56
CA SER A 42 -22.16 16.82 16.23
C SER A 42 -22.26 15.30 16.22
N PRO A 43 -22.86 14.71 15.18
CA PRO A 43 -22.93 13.26 15.08
C PRO A 43 -21.53 12.66 14.88
N PRO A 44 -21.26 11.47 15.46
CA PRO A 44 -19.94 10.86 15.40
C PRO A 44 -19.64 10.16 14.06
N LEU A 45 -18.36 9.95 13.80
CA LEU A 45 -17.82 9.03 12.79
C LEU A 45 -16.94 8.00 13.49
N ASN A 46 -16.90 6.77 12.98
CA ASN A 46 -16.04 5.71 13.50
C ASN A 46 -14.64 5.83 12.94
N VAL A 47 -13.66 5.61 13.79
CA VAL A 47 -12.22 5.52 13.48
C VAL A 47 -11.72 4.14 13.92
N PRO A 48 -11.04 3.34 13.07
CA PRO A 48 -10.80 3.58 11.63
C PRO A 48 -12.08 3.61 10.80
N GLY A 49 -12.03 4.40 9.71
CA GLY A 49 -13.09 4.43 8.71
C GLY A 49 -13.08 5.66 7.83
N ASP A 50 -13.75 5.54 6.70
CA ASP A 50 -14.00 6.67 5.81
C ASP A 50 -15.39 7.25 6.05
N TRP A 51 -15.56 8.55 5.82
CA TRP A 51 -16.86 9.20 6.04
C TRP A 51 -17.88 8.93 4.92
N SER A 52 -17.40 8.60 3.71
CA SER A 52 -18.26 8.45 2.53
C SER A 52 -19.17 7.21 2.60
N THR A 53 -18.82 6.23 3.44
CA THR A 53 -19.63 5.03 3.68
C THR A 53 -20.39 5.06 4.99
N GLN A 54 -20.09 5.98 5.88
CA GLN A 54 -20.74 6.08 7.18
C GLN A 54 -21.98 6.99 7.18
N ARG A 55 -22.06 7.92 6.20
CA ARG A 55 -23.23 8.83 6.05
C ARG A 55 -23.51 9.06 4.58
N GLU A 56 -24.76 8.85 4.15
CA GLU A 56 -25.19 9.06 2.76
C GLU A 56 -24.94 10.52 2.28
N SER A 57 -25.10 11.51 3.15
CA SER A 57 -24.82 12.92 2.84
C SER A 57 -23.33 13.21 2.56
N LEU A 58 -22.42 12.32 2.96
CA LEU A 58 -20.99 12.45 2.76
C LEU A 58 -20.44 11.55 1.64
N LYS A 59 -21.33 10.83 0.94
CA LYS A 59 -20.93 9.88 -0.11
C LYS A 59 -20.00 10.48 -1.17
N PHE A 60 -20.27 11.70 -1.60
CA PHE A 60 -19.48 12.44 -2.59
C PHE A 60 -18.77 13.66 -2.00
N TYR A 61 -18.73 13.76 -0.68
CA TYR A 61 -18.09 14.89 -0.03
C TYR A 61 -16.57 14.82 -0.15
N GLU A 62 -15.99 15.88 -0.69
CA GLU A 62 -14.54 16.14 -0.68
C GLU A 62 -14.31 17.51 -0.01
N GLY A 63 -13.56 17.53 1.07
CA GLY A 63 -13.34 18.71 1.89
C GLY A 63 -12.88 18.36 3.30
N PRO A 64 -12.70 19.37 4.18
CA PRO A 64 -12.29 19.14 5.57
C PRO A 64 -13.42 18.64 6.46
N ILE A 65 -13.09 17.68 7.33
CA ILE A 65 -13.89 17.24 8.48
C ILE A 65 -13.00 17.32 9.72
N TRP A 66 -13.54 17.92 10.78
CA TRP A 66 -12.89 18.04 12.07
C TRP A 66 -13.37 16.92 12.99
N TYR A 67 -12.44 16.10 13.47
CA TYR A 67 -12.69 15.00 14.40
C TYR A 67 -12.26 15.39 15.80
N ARG A 68 -13.00 14.95 16.84
CA ARG A 68 -12.62 15.10 18.24
C ARG A 68 -12.70 13.78 18.99
N ARG A 69 -11.66 13.49 19.78
CA ARG A 69 -11.60 12.36 20.70
C ARG A 69 -11.19 12.81 22.09
N LEU A 70 -12.06 12.67 23.07
CA LEU A 70 -11.70 12.79 24.48
C LEU A 70 -11.17 11.45 24.98
N PHE A 71 -10.07 11.49 25.73
CA PHE A 71 -9.50 10.31 26.36
C PHE A 71 -8.83 10.66 27.69
N ASN A 72 -8.85 9.70 28.64
CA ASN A 72 -8.19 9.85 29.93
C ASN A 72 -6.77 9.25 29.86
N PHE A 73 -5.82 9.96 30.42
CA PHE A 73 -4.43 9.55 30.51
C PHE A 73 -3.92 9.69 31.97
N HIS A 74 -3.09 8.72 32.38
CA HIS A 74 -2.37 8.75 33.65
C HIS A 74 -0.88 8.79 33.39
N LYS A 75 -0.23 9.88 33.78
CA LYS A 75 1.17 10.12 33.51
C LYS A 75 2.05 9.13 34.28
N ARG A 76 3.01 8.54 33.56
CA ARG A 76 4.05 7.66 34.12
C ARG A 76 5.41 8.32 33.96
N GLU A 77 6.18 8.45 35.07
CA GLU A 77 7.49 9.07 35.04
C GLU A 77 8.48 8.27 34.18
N GLY A 78 9.34 8.97 33.45
CA GLY A 78 10.41 8.39 32.66
C GLY A 78 9.98 7.80 31.32
N LEU A 79 8.70 7.93 30.93
CA LEU A 79 8.20 7.57 29.62
C LEU A 79 8.07 8.79 28.70
N ARG A 80 8.07 8.52 27.41
CA ARG A 80 7.72 9.44 26.34
C ARG A 80 6.48 8.91 25.62
N GLU A 81 5.60 9.81 25.26
CA GLU A 81 4.31 9.47 24.68
C GLU A 81 4.20 10.03 23.27
N PHE A 82 3.64 9.21 22.39
CA PHE A 82 3.40 9.55 20.99
C PHE A 82 1.95 9.24 20.61
N ILE A 83 1.32 10.14 19.86
CA ILE A 83 0.09 9.81 19.14
C ILE A 83 0.47 9.33 17.74
N TYR A 84 0.10 8.08 17.44
CA TYR A 84 0.34 7.40 16.17
C TYR A 84 -0.94 7.30 15.38
N PHE A 85 -0.88 7.60 14.09
CA PHE A 85 -1.93 7.41 13.10
C PHE A 85 -1.43 6.44 12.04
N GLY A 86 -2.17 5.37 11.76
CA GLY A 86 -1.85 4.42 10.70
C GLY A 86 -2.07 5.00 9.29
N ALA A 87 -3.07 5.86 9.12
CA ALA A 87 -3.29 6.72 7.95
C ALA A 87 -4.46 7.70 8.18
N ALA A 88 -4.40 8.86 7.53
CA ALA A 88 -5.51 9.79 7.37
C ALA A 88 -5.50 10.33 5.93
N ASN A 89 -6.61 10.25 5.21
CA ASN A 89 -6.66 10.62 3.80
C ASN A 89 -7.37 11.96 3.59
N TYR A 90 -6.72 12.96 3.07
CA TYR A 90 -5.39 13.02 2.45
C TYR A 90 -4.43 13.89 3.27
N GLN A 91 -4.88 15.08 3.71
CA GLN A 91 -4.15 15.97 4.61
C GLN A 91 -4.73 15.88 6.02
N ALA A 92 -3.87 15.93 7.02
CA ALA A 92 -4.28 15.99 8.42
C ALA A 92 -3.52 17.10 9.16
N ALA A 93 -4.25 17.90 9.96
CA ALA A 93 -3.68 18.81 10.94
C ALA A 93 -4.12 18.35 12.33
N VAL A 94 -3.17 18.09 13.21
CA VAL A 94 -3.40 17.45 14.52
C VAL A 94 -3.16 18.42 15.66
N TYR A 95 -4.09 18.44 16.61
CA TYR A 95 -4.06 19.33 17.80
C TYR A 95 -4.33 18.50 19.06
N LEU A 96 -3.59 18.75 20.11
CA LEU A 96 -3.82 18.18 21.44
C LEU A 96 -4.00 19.29 22.47
N ASN A 97 -5.12 19.27 23.19
CA ASN A 97 -5.43 20.26 24.23
C ASN A 97 -5.38 21.71 23.74
N GLY A 98 -5.72 21.94 22.46
CA GLY A 98 -5.72 23.24 21.80
C GLY A 98 -4.37 23.65 21.15
N GLU A 99 -3.30 22.87 21.36
CA GLU A 99 -1.97 23.15 20.79
C GLU A 99 -1.75 22.29 19.52
N LYS A 100 -1.22 22.92 18.47
CA LYS A 100 -0.92 22.22 17.20
C LYS A 100 0.29 21.31 17.36
N LEU A 101 0.13 20.03 17.03
CA LEU A 101 1.23 19.05 16.98
C LEU A 101 1.99 19.13 15.67
N GLY A 102 1.27 19.23 14.56
CA GLY A 102 1.83 19.26 13.21
C GLY A 102 0.81 18.92 12.12
N ASP A 103 1.34 18.77 10.91
CA ASP A 103 0.60 18.40 9.71
C ASP A 103 1.16 17.10 9.13
N HIS A 104 0.31 16.38 8.39
CA HIS A 104 0.70 15.24 7.55
C HIS A 104 0.03 15.33 6.19
N GLU A 105 0.71 14.87 5.15
CA GLU A 105 0.19 14.79 3.79
C GLU A 105 0.54 13.43 3.16
N GLY A 106 -0.49 12.72 2.69
CA GLY A 106 -0.37 11.37 2.14
C GLY A 106 -1.40 10.42 2.76
N GLY A 107 -2.33 9.88 1.94
CA GLY A 107 -3.50 9.16 2.42
C GLY A 107 -3.27 7.72 2.88
N PHE A 108 -2.02 7.18 2.75
CA PHE A 108 -1.74 5.75 2.86
C PHE A 108 -0.52 5.41 3.73
N THR A 109 0.11 6.41 4.30
CA THR A 109 1.31 6.28 5.13
C THR A 109 1.03 6.64 6.58
N ALA A 110 1.76 6.02 7.50
CA ALA A 110 1.64 6.28 8.92
C ALA A 110 2.45 7.51 9.33
N PHE A 111 1.98 8.19 10.38
CA PHE A 111 2.67 9.33 10.99
C PHE A 111 2.43 9.39 12.50
N ASN A 112 3.28 10.12 13.21
CA ASN A 112 3.13 10.28 14.65
C ASN A 112 3.69 11.62 15.12
N PHE A 113 3.27 12.03 16.34
CA PHE A 113 3.75 13.22 17.03
C PHE A 113 4.07 12.88 18.48
N GLU A 114 5.21 13.38 18.98
CA GLU A 114 5.52 13.30 20.40
C GLU A 114 4.62 14.27 21.17
N VAL A 115 3.99 13.80 22.23
CA VAL A 115 3.00 14.56 23.01
C VAL A 115 3.30 14.63 24.50
N THR A 116 4.44 14.12 24.94
CA THR A 116 4.87 14.01 26.34
C THR A 116 4.69 15.30 27.13
N ALA A 117 5.05 16.44 26.52
CA ALA A 117 4.96 17.75 27.18
C ALA A 117 3.53 18.33 27.22
N LEU A 118 2.63 17.87 26.35
CA LEU A 118 1.29 18.43 26.19
C LEU A 118 0.19 17.60 26.85
N LEU A 119 0.49 16.32 27.16
CA LEU A 119 -0.45 15.46 27.88
C LEU A 119 -0.67 15.92 29.30
N ARG A 120 -1.94 15.92 29.70
CA ARG A 120 -2.41 16.28 31.05
C ARG A 120 -2.80 15.02 31.81
N GLU A 121 -2.65 15.06 33.12
CA GLU A 121 -3.27 14.06 33.99
C GLU A 121 -4.79 14.16 33.88
N GLY A 122 -5.48 13.04 33.68
CA GLY A 122 -6.92 12.98 33.46
C GLY A 122 -7.30 13.18 31.99
N GLU A 123 -8.34 13.98 31.75
CA GLU A 123 -8.93 14.15 30.42
C GLU A 123 -8.05 14.99 29.48
N ASN A 124 -7.88 14.49 28.26
CA ASN A 124 -7.20 15.14 27.14
C ASN A 124 -8.14 15.21 25.93
N ASP A 125 -7.99 16.28 25.15
CA ASP A 125 -8.77 16.58 23.95
C ASP A 125 -7.89 16.52 22.73
N LEU A 126 -8.09 15.49 21.88
CA LEU A 126 -7.41 15.30 20.61
C LEU A 126 -8.35 15.72 19.48
N ILE A 127 -7.94 16.75 18.74
CA ILE A 127 -8.68 17.24 17.57
C ILE A 127 -7.83 17.08 16.32
N VAL A 128 -8.47 16.56 15.26
CA VAL A 128 -7.83 16.31 13.97
C VAL A 128 -8.71 16.85 12.85
N GLU A 129 -8.18 17.81 12.11
CA GLU A 129 -8.74 18.18 10.81
C GLU A 129 -8.23 17.20 9.76
N VAL A 130 -9.11 16.59 8.98
CA VAL A 130 -8.75 15.75 7.84
C VAL A 130 -9.44 16.30 6.60
N SER A 131 -8.70 16.52 5.51
CA SER A 131 -9.24 16.97 4.22
C SER A 131 -8.81 16.02 3.10
N ASN A 132 -9.79 15.52 2.32
CA ASN A 132 -9.53 14.74 1.11
C ASN A 132 -9.66 15.57 -0.18
N THR A 133 -9.57 16.88 -0.10
CA THR A 133 -9.60 17.77 -1.27
C THR A 133 -8.51 17.39 -2.25
N ARG A 134 -8.89 17.19 -3.53
CA ARG A 134 -7.94 16.85 -4.60
C ARG A 134 -7.14 18.08 -5.01
N ARG A 135 -5.84 17.90 -5.22
CA ARG A 135 -4.92 18.98 -5.60
C ARG A 135 -4.02 18.53 -6.76
N VAL A 136 -3.61 19.48 -7.60
CA VAL A 136 -2.72 19.22 -8.74
C VAL A 136 -1.30 18.82 -8.31
N ASP A 137 -0.85 19.34 -7.15
CA ASP A 137 0.46 19.15 -6.56
C ASP A 137 0.52 17.96 -5.58
N ALA A 138 -0.60 17.25 -5.42
CA ALA A 138 -0.69 16.07 -4.56
C ALA A 138 -0.25 14.77 -5.25
N VAL A 139 0.03 13.73 -4.45
CA VAL A 139 0.28 12.36 -4.91
C VAL A 139 -0.65 11.41 -4.13
N PRO A 140 -1.71 10.88 -4.80
CA PRO A 140 -2.08 11.04 -6.21
C PRO A 140 -2.57 12.45 -6.53
N GLY A 141 -2.54 12.81 -7.83
CA GLY A 141 -3.05 14.08 -8.32
C GLY A 141 -4.59 14.14 -8.35
N ILE A 142 -5.15 14.97 -9.26
CA ILE A 142 -6.60 15.20 -9.30
C ILE A 142 -7.38 13.96 -9.80
N LYS A 143 -6.82 13.18 -10.73
CA LYS A 143 -7.51 12.08 -11.41
C LYS A 143 -6.92 10.73 -11.05
N PHE A 144 -7.77 9.84 -10.51
CA PHE A 144 -7.44 8.45 -10.23
C PHE A 144 -8.71 7.57 -10.25
N ASP A 145 -8.57 6.28 -10.56
CA ASP A 145 -9.68 5.35 -10.78
C ASP A 145 -10.02 4.52 -9.52
N TRP A 146 -10.10 5.18 -8.35
CA TRP A 146 -10.65 4.62 -7.12
C TRP A 146 -11.39 5.67 -6.31
N TRP A 147 -12.17 5.24 -5.31
CA TRP A 147 -12.92 6.17 -4.46
C TRP A 147 -11.99 6.96 -3.55
N ASN A 148 -12.20 8.26 -3.47
CA ASN A 148 -11.40 9.14 -2.61
C ASN A 148 -11.90 9.09 -1.16
N TYR A 149 -11.72 7.93 -0.53
CA TYR A 149 -12.16 7.69 0.84
C TYR A 149 -11.49 8.64 1.83
N GLY A 150 -12.18 9.71 2.25
CA GLY A 150 -11.67 10.65 3.23
C GLY A 150 -11.92 10.21 4.67
N GLY A 151 -11.00 10.53 5.56
CA GLY A 151 -11.13 10.23 6.98
C GLY A 151 -9.86 9.69 7.61
N ILE A 152 -9.95 9.32 8.89
CA ILE A 152 -8.91 8.60 9.62
C ILE A 152 -9.14 7.10 9.33
N THR A 153 -8.47 6.59 8.30
CA THR A 153 -8.80 5.31 7.67
C THR A 153 -8.12 4.10 8.30
N ARG A 154 -7.13 4.33 9.19
CA ARG A 154 -6.42 3.28 9.94
C ARG A 154 -6.33 3.64 11.42
N ASP A 155 -5.78 2.73 12.21
CA ASP A 155 -5.72 2.83 13.67
C ASP A 155 -5.10 4.12 14.19
N VAL A 156 -5.63 4.62 15.32
CA VAL A 156 -5.03 5.69 16.11
C VAL A 156 -4.67 5.14 17.50
N MET A 157 -3.44 5.39 17.93
CA MET A 157 -2.93 4.88 19.19
C MET A 157 -2.15 5.95 19.97
N LEU A 158 -2.30 5.97 21.28
CA LEU A 158 -1.33 6.56 22.18
C LEU A 158 -0.29 5.48 22.54
N VAL A 159 0.97 5.73 22.17
CA VAL A 159 2.11 4.82 22.35
C VAL A 159 3.01 5.40 23.42
N GLU A 160 3.38 4.60 24.42
CA GLU A 160 4.31 4.97 25.48
C GLU A 160 5.60 4.16 25.31
N VAL A 161 6.73 4.85 25.35
CA VAL A 161 8.07 4.27 25.21
C VAL A 161 9.01 4.81 26.29
N PRO A 162 10.10 4.11 26.64
CA PRO A 162 11.13 4.64 27.52
C PRO A 162 11.78 5.92 26.98
N ALA A 163 12.51 6.65 27.81
CA ALA A 163 13.25 7.85 27.39
C ALA A 163 14.23 7.56 26.24
N VAL A 164 14.81 6.36 26.23
CA VAL A 164 15.59 5.83 25.10
C VAL A 164 14.88 4.58 24.60
N PHE A 165 14.52 4.57 23.32
CA PHE A 165 13.77 3.49 22.72
C PHE A 165 14.27 3.13 21.32
N ILE A 166 13.92 1.95 20.82
CA ILE A 166 14.20 1.47 19.47
C ILE A 166 13.23 2.18 18.52
N GLN A 167 13.75 3.17 17.81
CA GLN A 167 12.97 3.98 16.88
C GLN A 167 12.70 3.25 15.56
N ASP A 168 13.73 2.55 15.05
CA ASP A 168 13.66 1.87 13.78
C ASP A 168 14.73 0.77 13.71
N TYR A 169 14.49 -0.24 12.85
CA TYR A 169 15.43 -1.35 12.66
C TYR A 169 15.23 -1.99 11.28
N TRP A 170 16.31 -2.53 10.74
CA TRP A 170 16.32 -3.31 9.52
C TRP A 170 17.14 -4.60 9.75
N VAL A 171 16.51 -5.75 9.52
CA VAL A 171 17.10 -7.07 9.75
C VAL A 171 16.76 -7.97 8.58
N GLN A 172 17.70 -8.21 7.68
CA GLN A 172 17.50 -8.98 6.45
C GLN A 172 18.75 -9.77 6.08
N LEU A 173 18.67 -10.63 5.06
CA LEU A 173 19.86 -11.20 4.45
C LEU A 173 20.68 -10.11 3.76
N ALA A 174 22.00 -10.17 3.93
CA ALA A 174 22.92 -9.36 3.14
C ALA A 174 22.72 -9.66 1.66
N ARG A 175 22.75 -8.62 0.83
CA ARG A 175 22.61 -8.76 -0.63
C ARG A 175 23.57 -9.81 -1.17
N GLY A 176 23.07 -10.75 -1.98
CA GLY A 176 23.85 -11.84 -2.57
C GLY A 176 24.25 -12.95 -1.60
N SER A 177 23.73 -12.97 -0.38
CA SER A 177 23.97 -14.03 0.61
C SER A 177 22.69 -14.73 1.04
N GLN A 178 22.77 -16.06 1.27
CA GLN A 178 21.70 -16.87 1.83
C GLN A 178 21.99 -17.32 3.28
N SER A 179 23.10 -16.86 3.86
CA SER A 179 23.58 -17.29 5.18
C SER A 179 24.15 -16.17 6.03
N GLU A 180 24.12 -14.95 5.56
CA GLU A 180 24.58 -13.77 6.29
C GLU A 180 23.44 -12.80 6.52
N ILE A 181 23.05 -12.59 7.78
CA ILE A 181 22.11 -11.54 8.17
C ILE A 181 22.90 -10.24 8.29
N ALA A 182 22.40 -9.19 7.67
CA ALA A 182 22.87 -7.83 7.86
C ALA A 182 21.74 -6.96 8.38
N GLY A 183 22.08 -5.93 9.12
CA GLY A 183 21.08 -5.05 9.64
C GLY A 183 21.62 -3.88 10.42
N TRP A 184 20.69 -3.11 10.89
CA TRP A 184 20.95 -2.00 11.82
C TRP A 184 19.75 -1.78 12.73
N VAL A 185 20.02 -1.19 13.90
CA VAL A 185 19.01 -0.71 14.84
C VAL A 185 19.35 0.73 15.17
N ARG A 186 18.36 1.60 15.18
CA ARG A 186 18.48 3.01 15.58
C ARG A 186 17.69 3.25 16.85
N LEU A 187 18.35 3.83 17.85
CA LEU A 187 17.74 4.30 19.07
C LEU A 187 17.43 5.80 18.97
N ASN A 188 16.33 6.23 19.56
CA ASN A 188 16.01 7.63 19.81
C ASN A 188 16.38 7.97 21.26
N GLY A 189 17.02 9.14 21.46
CA GLY A 189 17.48 9.58 22.79
C GLY A 189 18.76 8.89 23.31
N ALA A 190 19.41 8.05 22.49
CA ALA A 190 20.60 7.30 22.89
C ALA A 190 21.85 8.19 23.03
N GLN A 191 22.77 7.72 23.89
CA GLN A 191 24.15 8.18 23.93
C GLN A 191 25.04 7.19 23.17
N PRO A 192 26.21 7.62 22.63
CA PRO A 192 27.16 6.70 22.00
C PRO A 192 27.55 5.54 22.93
N GLY A 193 27.69 4.34 22.37
CA GLY A 193 28.07 3.14 23.13
C GLY A 193 26.92 2.44 23.85
N GLN A 194 25.67 2.87 23.66
CA GLN A 194 24.51 2.19 24.25
C GLN A 194 24.35 0.80 23.65
N LYS A 195 24.08 -0.19 24.51
CA LYS A 195 24.00 -1.59 24.11
C LYS A 195 22.63 -1.92 23.52
N ILE A 196 22.63 -2.69 22.42
CA ILE A 196 21.49 -3.30 21.79
C ILE A 196 21.74 -4.80 21.71
N ASN A 197 20.84 -5.61 22.23
CA ASN A 197 20.86 -7.05 22.07
C ASN A 197 19.94 -7.44 20.92
N LEU A 198 20.44 -8.27 20.01
CA LEU A 198 19.66 -8.95 18.95
C LEU A 198 19.61 -10.43 19.26
N LYS A 199 18.41 -10.97 19.39
CA LYS A 199 18.19 -12.39 19.63
C LYS A 199 17.26 -13.00 18.58
N ILE A 200 17.72 -14.10 17.96
CA ILE A 200 16.95 -14.96 17.05
C ILE A 200 17.23 -16.40 17.49
N SER A 201 16.46 -16.89 18.45
CA SER A 201 16.77 -18.14 19.17
C SER A 201 16.84 -19.36 18.24
N GLU A 202 15.93 -19.45 17.27
CA GLU A 202 15.89 -20.56 16.31
C GLU A 202 17.11 -20.55 15.34
N ALA A 203 17.75 -19.38 15.14
CA ALA A 203 18.97 -19.24 14.33
C ALA A 203 20.25 -19.32 15.18
N GLY A 204 20.15 -19.51 16.50
CA GLY A 204 21.29 -19.57 17.41
C GLY A 204 21.97 -18.21 17.62
N ILE A 205 21.27 -17.10 17.41
CA ILE A 205 21.79 -15.74 17.55
C ILE A 205 21.35 -15.15 18.88
N ASP A 206 22.34 -14.65 19.66
CA ASP A 206 22.15 -13.83 20.87
C ASP A 206 23.38 -12.93 21.02
N GLU A 207 23.36 -11.78 20.33
CA GLU A 207 24.53 -10.92 20.16
C GLU A 207 24.24 -9.50 20.61
N THR A 208 25.26 -8.82 21.10
CA THR A 208 25.15 -7.44 21.59
C THR A 208 26.08 -6.51 20.83
N PHE A 209 25.51 -5.38 20.38
CA PHE A 209 26.19 -4.33 19.64
C PHE A 209 26.14 -3.01 20.41
N ALA A 210 27.02 -2.09 20.07
CA ALA A 210 27.05 -0.74 20.62
C ALA A 210 26.66 0.29 19.55
N THR A 211 25.92 1.32 19.94
CA THR A 211 25.56 2.44 19.07
C THR A 211 26.75 3.35 18.79
N ASP A 212 26.77 3.91 17.60
CA ASP A 212 27.61 5.04 17.20
C ASP A 212 27.11 6.38 17.78
N ALA A 213 27.69 7.49 17.29
CA ALA A 213 27.31 8.85 17.71
C ALA A 213 25.88 9.24 17.30
N ASP A 214 25.33 8.60 16.26
CA ASP A 214 23.98 8.87 15.74
C ASP A 214 22.92 7.92 16.35
N GLY A 215 23.29 7.16 17.39
CA GLY A 215 22.41 6.20 18.05
C GLY A 215 22.13 4.94 17.21
N ARG A 216 22.94 4.65 16.19
CA ARG A 216 22.78 3.51 15.30
C ARG A 216 23.80 2.42 15.59
N ALA A 217 23.37 1.16 15.65
CA ALA A 217 24.24 -0.01 15.68
C ALA A 217 24.05 -0.82 14.40
N ASN A 218 25.13 -1.08 13.69
CA ASN A 218 25.16 -1.92 12.49
C ASN A 218 25.71 -3.30 12.84
N PHE A 219 25.21 -4.36 12.16
CA PHE A 219 25.68 -5.71 12.39
C PHE A 219 25.72 -6.56 11.11
N ARG A 220 26.56 -7.58 11.12
CA ARG A 220 26.61 -8.69 10.17
C ARG A 220 26.88 -9.98 10.90
N LEU A 221 26.04 -10.99 10.67
CA LEU A 221 26.06 -12.26 11.41
C LEU A 221 25.84 -13.42 10.45
N ARG A 222 26.63 -14.48 10.61
CA ARG A 222 26.36 -15.73 9.89
C ARG A 222 25.33 -16.55 10.64
N ALA A 223 24.35 -17.08 9.90
CA ALA A 223 23.32 -17.94 10.43
C ALA A 223 22.96 -19.04 9.43
N LYS A 224 22.58 -20.19 9.95
CA LYS A 224 21.93 -21.23 9.15
C LYS A 224 20.43 -20.99 9.25
N LEU A 225 19.80 -20.68 8.12
CA LEU A 225 18.39 -20.30 8.05
C LEU A 225 17.61 -21.22 7.12
N ASP A 226 16.39 -21.52 7.51
CA ASP A 226 15.36 -22.00 6.60
C ASP A 226 14.76 -20.80 5.89
N LEU A 227 15.00 -20.69 4.59
CA LEU A 227 14.63 -19.51 3.81
C LEU A 227 13.13 -19.47 3.56
N TRP A 228 12.57 -18.27 3.67
CA TRP A 228 11.16 -18.01 3.39
C TRP A 228 10.87 -18.16 1.88
N SER A 229 9.75 -18.83 1.56
CA SER A 229 9.17 -18.89 0.21
C SER A 229 7.65 -19.02 0.29
N PRO A 230 6.91 -18.83 -0.82
CA PRO A 230 5.46 -19.07 -0.86
C PRO A 230 5.02 -20.46 -0.40
N GLU A 231 5.82 -21.48 -0.67
CA GLU A 231 5.58 -22.87 -0.28
C GLU A 231 6.02 -23.17 1.16
N HIS A 232 6.96 -22.38 1.68
CA HIS A 232 7.50 -22.52 3.03
C HIS A 232 7.67 -21.14 3.69
N PRO A 233 6.58 -20.50 4.15
CA PRO A 233 6.61 -19.13 4.69
C PRO A 233 7.18 -19.09 6.11
N LYS A 234 8.45 -19.50 6.26
CA LYS A 234 9.14 -19.55 7.56
C LYS A 234 9.42 -18.14 8.07
N LEU A 235 8.91 -17.83 9.25
CA LEU A 235 9.19 -16.60 9.99
C LEU A 235 9.95 -16.95 11.28
N TYR A 236 10.89 -16.09 11.64
CA TYR A 236 11.66 -16.15 12.86
C TYR A 236 11.21 -15.07 13.83
N GLU A 237 11.10 -15.39 15.11
CA GLU A 237 10.95 -14.35 16.12
C GLU A 237 12.29 -13.62 16.29
N VAL A 238 12.28 -12.32 15.95
CA VAL A 238 13.40 -11.40 16.12
C VAL A 238 13.11 -10.52 17.32
N ILE A 239 13.97 -10.57 18.32
CA ILE A 239 13.87 -9.75 19.53
C ILE A 239 15.03 -8.76 19.54
N LEU A 240 14.71 -7.48 19.66
CA LEU A 240 15.64 -6.38 19.84
C LEU A 240 15.40 -5.79 21.22
N ALA A 241 16.46 -5.62 22.01
CA ALA A 241 16.35 -5.06 23.35
C ALA A 241 17.43 -4.01 23.61
N SER A 242 17.03 -2.87 24.19
CA SER A 242 17.95 -1.82 24.68
C SER A 242 17.42 -1.24 25.99
N GLY A 243 18.16 -1.43 27.08
CA GLY A 243 17.68 -1.05 28.41
C GLY A 243 16.36 -1.76 28.75
N THR A 244 15.30 -1.00 28.96
CA THR A 244 13.95 -1.50 29.26
C THR A 244 13.08 -1.64 28.02
N ASP A 245 13.52 -1.17 26.86
CA ASP A 245 12.76 -1.27 25.62
C ASP A 245 13.01 -2.60 24.92
N ILE A 246 11.92 -3.27 24.50
CA ILE A 246 11.96 -4.55 23.83
C ILE A 246 10.98 -4.54 22.66
N VAL A 247 11.52 -4.72 21.46
CA VAL A 247 10.75 -4.90 20.23
C VAL A 247 10.77 -6.38 19.81
N ARG A 248 9.63 -6.92 19.43
CA ARG A 248 9.47 -8.28 18.91
C ARG A 248 8.83 -8.21 17.53
N ASP A 249 9.43 -8.88 16.57
CA ASP A 249 8.88 -8.97 15.21
C ASP A 249 9.02 -10.37 14.64
N GLN A 250 8.17 -10.69 13.65
CA GLN A 250 8.21 -11.94 12.89
C GLN A 250 8.83 -11.62 11.52
N ILE A 251 10.04 -12.09 11.27
CA ILE A 251 10.79 -11.77 10.04
C ILE A 251 11.15 -13.05 9.29
N GLY A 252 10.84 -13.08 8.00
CA GLY A 252 11.31 -14.12 7.08
C GLY A 252 12.58 -13.67 6.34
N PHE A 253 13.46 -14.63 6.08
CA PHE A 253 14.71 -14.35 5.36
C PHE A 253 14.68 -15.00 3.98
N ARG A 254 14.90 -14.20 2.94
CA ARG A 254 14.96 -14.66 1.54
C ARG A 254 15.83 -13.75 0.69
N THR A 255 16.31 -14.23 -0.45
CA THR A 255 16.90 -13.40 -1.50
C THR A 255 15.94 -13.23 -2.66
N ILE A 256 15.96 -12.06 -3.32
CA ILE A 256 15.25 -11.79 -4.57
C ILE A 256 16.22 -11.06 -5.51
N GLU A 257 16.36 -11.56 -6.73
CA GLU A 257 17.33 -11.07 -7.70
C GLU A 257 16.81 -11.24 -9.13
N THR A 258 17.38 -10.54 -10.08
CA THR A 258 17.14 -10.78 -11.51
C THR A 258 18.37 -11.38 -12.18
N GLN A 259 18.15 -12.31 -13.10
CA GLN A 259 19.20 -12.85 -13.97
C GLN A 259 18.67 -12.93 -15.40
N GLY A 260 19.09 -11.97 -16.24
CA GLY A 260 18.54 -11.81 -17.58
C GLY A 260 17.04 -11.55 -17.52
N ASP A 261 16.26 -12.42 -18.13
CA ASP A 261 14.80 -12.37 -18.20
C ASP A 261 14.07 -13.05 -17.01
N LYS A 262 14.82 -13.53 -16.01
CA LYS A 262 14.27 -14.31 -14.90
C LYS A 262 14.32 -13.56 -13.58
N ILE A 263 13.30 -13.79 -12.75
CA ILE A 263 13.30 -13.45 -11.33
C ILE A 263 13.73 -14.69 -10.54
N LEU A 264 14.67 -14.52 -9.62
CA LEU A 264 15.18 -15.59 -8.77
C LEU A 264 14.78 -15.36 -7.32
N LEU A 265 14.04 -16.30 -6.73
CA LEU A 265 13.80 -16.37 -5.29
C LEU A 265 14.74 -17.44 -4.70
N ASN A 266 15.56 -17.04 -3.73
CA ASN A 266 16.54 -17.93 -3.08
C ASN A 266 17.45 -18.62 -4.11
N GLY A 267 17.83 -17.90 -5.17
CA GLY A 267 18.68 -18.39 -6.25
C GLY A 267 17.98 -19.31 -7.27
N LYS A 268 16.68 -19.54 -7.16
CA LYS A 268 15.90 -20.37 -8.08
C LYS A 268 14.92 -19.53 -8.89
N PRO A 269 14.76 -19.77 -10.20
CA PRO A 269 13.75 -19.11 -11.00
C PRO A 269 12.34 -19.34 -10.44
N ILE A 270 11.53 -18.28 -10.41
CA ILE A 270 10.13 -18.33 -10.01
C ILE A 270 9.24 -17.61 -11.03
N PHE A 271 8.07 -18.19 -11.33
CA PHE A 271 7.03 -17.53 -12.08
C PHE A 271 6.01 -16.92 -11.12
N LEU A 272 5.72 -15.62 -11.27
CA LEU A 272 4.81 -14.88 -10.41
C LEU A 272 3.36 -15.01 -10.90
N ARG A 273 2.61 -15.92 -10.30
CA ARG A 273 1.16 -16.10 -10.53
C ARG A 273 0.40 -15.17 -9.61
N GLY A 274 0.00 -14.02 -10.10
CA GLY A 274 -0.54 -12.96 -9.24
C GLY A 274 -1.91 -12.46 -9.65
N ILE A 275 -2.40 -11.52 -8.87
CA ILE A 275 -3.59 -10.71 -9.12
C ILE A 275 -3.36 -9.32 -8.54
N SER A 276 -3.85 -8.27 -9.22
CA SER A 276 -3.92 -6.94 -8.64
C SER A 276 -5.12 -6.81 -7.70
N MET A 277 -5.01 -6.05 -6.63
CA MET A 277 -6.14 -5.75 -5.75
C MET A 277 -6.07 -4.33 -5.19
N HIS A 278 -7.23 -3.72 -4.97
CA HIS A 278 -7.40 -2.52 -4.17
C HIS A 278 -7.65 -2.87 -2.69
N GLU A 279 -7.30 -1.96 -1.79
CA GLU A 279 -7.63 -2.02 -0.37
C GLU A 279 -9.12 -1.66 -0.16
N GLU A 280 -10.00 -2.49 -0.71
CA GLU A 280 -11.45 -2.32 -0.67
C GLU A 280 -12.06 -3.38 0.25
N ALA A 281 -12.97 -2.98 1.12
CA ALA A 281 -13.55 -3.90 2.09
C ALA A 281 -14.47 -4.93 1.44
N PRO A 282 -14.29 -6.24 1.72
CA PRO A 282 -15.21 -7.26 1.21
C PRO A 282 -16.56 -7.18 1.89
N PHE A 283 -17.63 -7.45 1.14
CA PHE A 283 -19.05 -7.49 1.58
C PHE A 283 -19.66 -6.17 2.07
N ARG A 284 -18.88 -5.15 2.24
CA ARG A 284 -19.28 -3.80 2.59
C ARG A 284 -18.59 -2.79 1.67
N GLU A 285 -18.99 -1.55 1.71
CA GLU A 285 -18.28 -0.46 1.02
C GLU A 285 -17.23 0.14 1.96
N GLY A 286 -16.19 0.76 1.39
CA GLY A 286 -15.15 1.49 2.12
C GLY A 286 -13.79 0.80 2.15
N ARG A 287 -12.86 1.39 2.86
CA ARG A 287 -11.51 0.86 3.03
C ARG A 287 -11.51 -0.44 3.82
N ALA A 288 -10.67 -1.38 3.39
CA ALA A 288 -10.29 -2.51 4.21
C ALA A 288 -9.29 -2.03 5.29
N PHE A 289 -9.55 -2.33 6.54
CA PHE A 289 -8.68 -1.92 7.65
C PHE A 289 -8.51 -2.99 8.73
N SER A 290 -9.33 -4.02 8.74
CA SER A 290 -9.31 -5.05 9.78
C SER A 290 -8.48 -6.27 9.38
N GLN A 291 -8.14 -7.10 10.39
CA GLN A 291 -7.51 -8.41 10.13
C GLN A 291 -8.45 -9.36 9.38
N GLU A 292 -9.75 -9.26 9.62
CA GLU A 292 -10.78 -10.06 8.93
C GLU A 292 -10.88 -9.69 7.46
N ASP A 293 -10.81 -8.40 7.12
CA ASP A 293 -10.72 -7.92 5.74
C ASP A 293 -9.50 -8.52 5.05
N ALA A 294 -8.33 -8.42 5.67
CA ALA A 294 -7.09 -8.97 5.15
C ALA A 294 -7.17 -10.49 4.94
N GLN A 295 -7.71 -11.24 5.92
CA GLN A 295 -7.90 -12.70 5.82
C GLN A 295 -8.81 -13.07 4.66
N THR A 296 -9.90 -12.34 4.46
CA THR A 296 -10.85 -12.57 3.38
C THR A 296 -10.19 -12.32 2.02
N LEU A 297 -9.59 -11.14 1.83
CA LEU A 297 -8.97 -10.73 0.57
C LEU A 297 -7.81 -11.65 0.19
N LEU A 298 -6.85 -11.87 1.08
CA LEU A 298 -5.71 -12.75 0.79
C LEU A 298 -6.11 -14.23 0.73
N GLY A 299 -7.18 -14.62 1.42
CA GLY A 299 -7.81 -15.93 1.25
C GLY A 299 -8.30 -16.15 -0.17
N TRP A 300 -8.94 -15.16 -0.79
CA TRP A 300 -9.38 -15.22 -2.19
C TRP A 300 -8.20 -15.23 -3.18
N VAL A 301 -7.14 -14.48 -2.88
CA VAL A 301 -5.88 -14.54 -3.66
C VAL A 301 -5.31 -15.97 -3.67
N LYS A 302 -5.26 -16.63 -2.51
CA LYS A 302 -4.80 -18.03 -2.39
C LYS A 302 -5.75 -19.01 -3.07
N GLU A 303 -7.07 -18.82 -2.95
CA GLU A 303 -8.10 -19.63 -3.63
C GLU A 303 -7.92 -19.61 -5.15
N LEU A 304 -7.58 -18.44 -5.72
CA LEU A 304 -7.30 -18.27 -7.14
C LEU A 304 -6.05 -19.05 -7.61
N GLY A 305 -5.20 -19.50 -6.69
CA GLY A 305 -3.95 -20.22 -6.98
C GLY A 305 -2.72 -19.33 -7.12
N CYS A 306 -2.79 -18.11 -6.62
CA CYS A 306 -1.69 -17.15 -6.67
C CYS A 306 -0.59 -17.48 -5.64
N ASN A 307 0.65 -17.14 -6.01
CA ASN A 307 1.81 -17.01 -5.12
C ASN A 307 2.27 -15.55 -5.00
N PHE A 308 1.58 -14.62 -5.67
CA PHE A 308 1.95 -13.22 -5.79
C PHE A 308 0.70 -12.33 -5.78
N VAL A 309 0.81 -11.10 -5.26
CA VAL A 309 -0.24 -10.08 -5.29
C VAL A 309 0.36 -8.71 -5.54
N ARG A 310 -0.29 -7.91 -6.39
CA ARG A 310 0.02 -6.49 -6.55
C ARG A 310 -0.96 -5.67 -5.72
N PHE A 311 -0.45 -4.98 -4.71
CA PHE A 311 -1.21 -4.02 -3.92
C PHE A 311 -1.26 -2.68 -4.64
N ALA A 312 -2.30 -2.53 -5.44
CA ALA A 312 -2.51 -1.36 -6.29
C ALA A 312 -3.37 -0.32 -5.58
N HIS A 313 -3.13 0.94 -5.74
CA HIS A 313 -2.02 1.67 -6.38
C HIS A 313 -1.27 2.50 -5.32
N TYR A 314 -1.32 2.05 -4.08
CA TYR A 314 -0.86 2.75 -2.87
C TYR A 314 -0.44 1.75 -1.79
N PRO A 315 0.29 2.17 -0.76
CA PRO A 315 0.65 1.28 0.35
C PRO A 315 -0.58 0.76 1.08
N HIS A 316 -0.82 -0.57 1.00
CA HIS A 316 -1.94 -1.22 1.69
C HIS A 316 -1.74 -1.29 3.19
N ASN A 317 -2.80 -1.65 3.92
CA ASN A 317 -2.81 -1.78 5.37
C ASN A 317 -1.75 -2.80 5.84
N GLU A 318 -1.12 -2.52 6.97
CA GLU A 318 -0.09 -3.39 7.56
C GLU A 318 -0.62 -4.80 7.87
N ASN A 319 -1.91 -4.95 8.18
CA ASN A 319 -2.55 -6.26 8.38
C ASN A 319 -2.41 -7.16 7.15
N GLU A 320 -2.57 -6.61 5.93
CA GLU A 320 -2.43 -7.35 4.69
C GLU A 320 -0.97 -7.75 4.42
N ILE A 321 -0.02 -6.83 4.62
CA ILE A 321 1.40 -7.10 4.43
C ILE A 321 1.90 -8.19 5.41
N ARG A 322 1.56 -8.05 6.70
CA ARG A 322 1.94 -9.04 7.72
C ARG A 322 1.26 -10.39 7.49
N LEU A 323 0.04 -10.39 6.98
CA LEU A 323 -0.63 -11.64 6.63
C LEU A 323 0.02 -12.29 5.40
N ALA A 324 0.43 -11.50 4.38
CA ALA A 324 1.14 -12.02 3.21
C ALA A 324 2.43 -12.76 3.61
N ASP A 325 3.20 -12.23 4.57
CA ASP A 325 4.36 -12.93 5.16
C ASP A 325 3.98 -14.31 5.71
N ARG A 326 2.86 -14.41 6.44
CA ARG A 326 2.42 -15.66 7.11
C ARG A 326 1.83 -16.70 6.16
N VAL A 327 1.10 -16.24 5.12
CA VAL A 327 0.40 -17.17 4.20
C VAL A 327 1.20 -17.52 2.95
N GLY A 328 2.41 -16.95 2.80
CA GLY A 328 3.27 -17.21 1.66
C GLY A 328 2.74 -16.59 0.37
N LEU A 329 2.60 -15.26 0.36
CA LEU A 329 2.32 -14.47 -0.83
C LEU A 329 3.45 -13.46 -1.05
N LEU A 330 4.04 -13.46 -2.22
CA LEU A 330 4.94 -12.40 -2.66
C LEU A 330 4.13 -11.14 -2.97
N VAL A 331 4.74 -9.97 -2.75
CA VAL A 331 4.04 -8.68 -2.84
C VAL A 331 4.79 -7.71 -3.74
N TRP A 332 4.06 -7.06 -4.62
CA TRP A 332 4.40 -5.80 -5.28
C TRP A 332 3.70 -4.68 -4.52
N SER A 333 4.45 -3.79 -3.88
CA SER A 333 3.94 -2.60 -3.19
C SER A 333 4.30 -1.34 -3.96
N GLU A 334 3.38 -0.37 -4.04
CA GLU A 334 3.58 0.85 -4.82
C GLU A 334 3.07 2.10 -4.11
N ILE A 335 3.63 3.26 -4.51
CA ILE A 335 3.16 4.59 -4.11
C ILE A 335 2.17 5.14 -5.14
N PRO A 336 1.24 6.04 -4.76
CA PRO A 336 0.15 6.47 -5.63
C PRO A 336 0.57 7.53 -6.68
N VAL A 337 1.75 7.39 -7.29
CA VAL A 337 2.16 8.14 -8.48
C VAL A 337 1.44 7.53 -9.68
N TYR A 338 0.28 8.08 -9.99
CA TYR A 338 -0.70 7.47 -10.87
C TYR A 338 -1.13 8.44 -11.97
N TRP A 339 -1.08 7.97 -13.22
CA TRP A 339 -1.40 8.76 -14.42
C TRP A 339 -0.55 10.04 -14.51
N ASP A 340 -1.19 11.21 -14.61
CA ASP A 340 -0.50 12.50 -14.76
C ASP A 340 -0.59 13.33 -13.48
N ILE A 341 0.56 13.79 -13.01
CA ILE A 341 0.74 14.64 -11.83
C ILE A 341 1.58 15.85 -12.22
N ASP A 342 1.84 16.77 -11.31
CA ASP A 342 2.74 17.91 -11.57
C ASP A 342 4.22 17.50 -11.49
N TRP A 343 4.74 16.99 -12.61
CA TRP A 343 6.11 16.48 -12.73
C TRP A 343 7.21 17.50 -12.49
N SER A 344 6.91 18.78 -12.67
CA SER A 344 7.89 19.88 -12.57
C SER A 344 7.91 20.55 -11.21
N ASN A 345 6.96 20.23 -10.34
CA ASN A 345 6.83 20.86 -9.03
C ASN A 345 7.72 20.13 -7.98
N PRO A 346 8.72 20.79 -7.38
CA PRO A 346 9.55 20.18 -6.34
C PRO A 346 8.76 19.72 -5.11
N ALA A 347 7.64 20.36 -4.77
CA ALA A 347 6.81 19.95 -3.64
C ALA A 347 6.09 18.61 -3.93
N THR A 348 5.65 18.40 -5.18
CA THR A 348 5.08 17.11 -5.61
C THR A 348 6.13 16.00 -5.53
N LEU A 349 7.37 16.26 -5.96
CA LEU A 349 8.47 15.30 -5.82
C LEU A 349 8.75 14.98 -4.34
N ALA A 350 8.89 16.00 -3.51
CA ALA A 350 9.13 15.82 -2.08
C ALA A 350 8.01 15.02 -1.40
N ASN A 351 6.75 15.24 -1.78
CA ASN A 351 5.62 14.45 -1.29
C ASN A 351 5.72 12.98 -1.72
N ALA A 352 6.06 12.71 -2.98
CA ALA A 352 6.28 11.33 -3.47
C ALA A 352 7.44 10.63 -2.76
N GLU A 353 8.56 11.33 -2.55
CA GLU A 353 9.74 10.83 -1.81
C GLU A 353 9.40 10.49 -0.35
N ILE A 354 8.59 11.33 0.31
CA ILE A 354 8.12 11.08 1.69
C ILE A 354 7.27 9.80 1.71
N GLN A 355 6.27 9.67 0.83
CA GLN A 355 5.42 8.49 0.79
C GLN A 355 6.22 7.22 0.46
N LEU A 356 7.20 7.30 -0.45
CA LEU A 356 8.09 6.18 -0.79
C LEU A 356 8.94 5.75 0.40
N ARG A 357 9.55 6.70 1.09
CA ARG A 357 10.36 6.45 2.28
C ARG A 357 9.53 5.81 3.40
N ASP A 358 8.34 6.34 3.67
CA ASP A 358 7.47 5.86 4.74
C ASP A 358 6.94 4.45 4.43
N MET A 359 6.60 4.15 3.17
CA MET A 359 6.24 2.81 2.71
C MET A 359 7.39 1.81 2.92
N ILE A 360 8.59 2.16 2.46
CA ILE A 360 9.77 1.29 2.57
C ILE A 360 10.14 1.10 4.04
N ALA A 361 10.19 2.16 4.85
CA ALA A 361 10.54 2.08 6.27
C ALA A 361 9.59 1.16 7.05
N ARG A 362 8.29 1.21 6.75
CA ARG A 362 7.29 0.33 7.38
C ARG A 362 7.52 -1.14 7.01
N ASP A 363 7.81 -1.42 5.72
CA ASP A 363 7.67 -2.77 5.16
C ASP A 363 9.02 -3.44 4.80
N HIS A 364 10.16 -2.79 4.99
CA HIS A 364 11.48 -3.30 4.60
C HIS A 364 11.91 -4.58 5.36
N ASN A 365 11.25 -4.94 6.45
CA ASN A 365 11.46 -6.20 7.16
C ASN A 365 10.46 -7.31 6.74
N ARG A 366 9.56 -7.04 5.79
CA ARG A 366 8.58 -8.03 5.32
C ARG A 366 9.15 -8.90 4.22
N ALA A 367 9.22 -10.21 4.45
CA ALA A 367 9.77 -11.17 3.49
C ALA A 367 8.92 -11.24 2.20
N SER A 368 7.61 -11.09 2.33
CA SER A 368 6.66 -11.08 1.22
C SER A 368 6.95 -9.99 0.18
N VAL A 369 7.34 -8.79 0.61
CA VAL A 369 7.59 -7.67 -0.30
C VAL A 369 8.85 -7.91 -1.11
N ILE A 370 8.71 -8.03 -2.44
CA ILE A 370 9.82 -8.27 -3.38
C ILE A 370 10.04 -7.15 -4.38
N LEU A 371 9.02 -6.31 -4.60
CA LEU A 371 9.03 -5.21 -5.57
C LEU A 371 8.57 -3.92 -4.91
N TRP A 372 9.38 -2.87 -5.08
CA TRP A 372 8.98 -1.48 -4.86
C TRP A 372 8.64 -0.84 -6.20
N SER A 373 7.45 -0.30 -6.34
CA SER A 373 6.98 0.33 -7.57
C SER A 373 6.85 1.84 -7.39
N VAL A 374 7.37 2.57 -8.37
CA VAL A 374 7.46 4.03 -8.29
C VAL A 374 6.35 4.74 -9.04
N SER A 375 5.58 4.04 -9.90
CA SER A 375 4.45 4.66 -10.62
C SER A 375 3.56 3.67 -11.36
N ASN A 376 2.39 4.16 -11.82
CA ASN A 376 1.45 3.45 -12.69
C ASN A 376 0.97 4.33 -13.84
N GLU A 377 1.09 3.84 -15.09
CA GLU A 377 0.53 4.41 -16.33
C GLU A 377 0.80 5.91 -16.54
N THR A 378 2.01 6.31 -16.29
CA THR A 378 2.41 7.71 -16.38
C THR A 378 2.82 8.09 -17.81
N PRO A 379 2.42 9.29 -18.34
CA PRO A 379 2.69 9.69 -19.71
C PRO A 379 4.19 9.93 -19.93
N VAL A 380 4.73 9.50 -21.08
CA VAL A 380 6.14 9.68 -21.40
C VAL A 380 6.43 11.17 -21.70
N LYS A 381 7.13 11.81 -20.76
CA LYS A 381 7.58 13.22 -20.81
C LYS A 381 8.99 13.32 -20.19
N PRO A 382 9.84 14.29 -20.60
CA PRO A 382 11.19 14.44 -20.00
C PRO A 382 11.14 14.69 -18.49
N GLU A 383 10.22 15.54 -18.03
CA GLU A 383 10.06 15.89 -16.60
C GLU A 383 9.64 14.66 -15.78
N ARG A 384 8.71 13.85 -16.31
CA ARG A 384 8.31 12.57 -15.72
C ARG A 384 9.49 11.61 -15.60
N LEU A 385 10.33 11.53 -16.62
CA LEU A 385 11.50 10.63 -16.59
C LEU A 385 12.50 11.07 -15.51
N THR A 386 12.76 12.37 -15.38
CA THR A 386 13.60 12.92 -14.31
C THR A 386 13.04 12.59 -12.93
N PHE A 387 11.77 12.86 -12.71
CA PHE A 387 11.05 12.60 -11.46
C PHE A 387 11.12 11.11 -11.05
N LEU A 388 10.74 10.22 -11.96
CA LEU A 388 10.69 8.78 -11.67
C LEU A 388 12.07 8.13 -11.57
N THR A 389 13.08 8.66 -12.28
CA THR A 389 14.48 8.24 -12.11
C THR A 389 14.98 8.57 -10.71
N GLN A 390 14.61 9.74 -10.16
CA GLN A 390 14.94 10.10 -8.78
C GLN A 390 14.28 9.13 -7.80
N LEU A 391 12.97 8.87 -7.91
CA LEU A 391 12.29 7.91 -7.03
C LEU A 391 12.86 6.49 -7.10
N ALA A 392 13.22 6.02 -8.31
CA ALA A 392 13.85 4.71 -8.46
C ALA A 392 15.23 4.64 -7.79
N LYS A 393 15.98 5.74 -7.82
CA LYS A 393 17.27 5.87 -7.11
C LYS A 393 17.06 5.87 -5.60
N ASP A 394 16.12 6.67 -5.10
CA ASP A 394 15.80 6.76 -3.67
C ASP A 394 15.36 5.40 -3.11
N ALA A 395 14.50 4.68 -3.84
CA ALA A 395 14.09 3.34 -3.45
C ALA A 395 15.28 2.37 -3.30
N ARG A 396 16.28 2.44 -4.21
CA ARG A 396 17.50 1.60 -4.12
C ARG A 396 18.39 1.99 -2.94
N GLU A 397 18.47 3.27 -2.62
CA GLU A 397 19.24 3.77 -1.48
C GLU A 397 18.59 3.39 -0.15
N LEU A 398 17.24 3.45 -0.08
CA LEU A 398 16.48 3.07 1.10
C LEU A 398 16.50 1.55 1.34
N ASP A 399 16.42 0.76 0.25
CA ASP A 399 16.41 -0.70 0.34
C ASP A 399 17.06 -1.35 -0.90
N SER A 400 18.28 -1.81 -0.73
CA SER A 400 19.06 -2.48 -1.80
C SER A 400 18.74 -3.97 -1.97
N THR A 401 17.78 -4.53 -1.20
CA THR A 401 17.48 -5.97 -1.16
C THR A 401 16.17 -6.34 -1.87
N ARG A 402 15.48 -5.36 -2.46
CA ARG A 402 14.29 -5.56 -3.29
C ARG A 402 14.50 -5.01 -4.69
N LEU A 403 13.66 -5.46 -5.61
CA LEU A 403 13.69 -5.03 -6.99
C LEU A 403 12.80 -3.79 -7.18
N ILE A 404 13.20 -2.95 -8.13
CA ILE A 404 12.46 -1.73 -8.48
C ILE A 404 11.68 -1.96 -9.76
N THR A 405 10.41 -1.52 -9.78
CA THR A 405 9.52 -1.67 -10.92
C THR A 405 8.61 -0.44 -11.11
N SER A 406 7.87 -0.44 -12.19
CA SER A 406 6.76 0.46 -12.48
C SER A 406 5.80 -0.23 -13.46
N ALA A 407 4.50 0.03 -13.35
CA ALA A 407 3.53 -0.42 -14.34
C ALA A 407 3.49 0.57 -15.51
N LEU A 408 4.08 0.18 -16.64
CA LEU A 408 4.17 0.96 -17.87
C LEU A 408 2.99 0.65 -18.78
N ASN A 409 2.62 1.58 -19.66
CA ASN A 409 1.60 1.37 -20.68
C ASN A 409 1.97 2.00 -22.04
N HIS A 410 3.19 2.54 -22.16
CA HIS A 410 3.65 3.14 -23.41
C HIS A 410 4.17 2.08 -24.37
N VAL A 411 3.44 1.88 -25.47
CA VAL A 411 3.79 0.95 -26.53
C VAL A 411 3.81 1.67 -27.88
N GLU A 412 4.76 1.28 -28.74
CA GLU A 412 4.86 1.72 -30.10
C GLU A 412 4.32 0.63 -31.02
N GLU A 413 3.40 0.97 -31.93
CA GLU A 413 2.90 0.08 -32.97
C GLU A 413 3.69 0.28 -34.27
N SER A 414 4.47 -0.74 -34.67
CA SER A 414 5.20 -0.71 -35.93
C SER A 414 4.37 -1.23 -37.12
N THR A 415 3.39 -2.11 -36.84
CA THR A 415 2.39 -2.64 -37.76
C THR A 415 1.13 -2.97 -36.96
N THR A 416 0.00 -3.27 -37.62
CA THR A 416 -1.27 -3.60 -36.95
C THR A 416 -1.18 -4.79 -35.97
N ASN A 417 -0.13 -5.61 -36.06
CA ASN A 417 0.01 -6.82 -35.24
C ASN A 417 1.33 -6.89 -34.45
N VAL A 418 2.11 -5.80 -34.36
CA VAL A 418 3.38 -5.79 -33.62
C VAL A 418 3.42 -4.57 -32.70
N ARG A 419 3.50 -4.81 -31.39
CA ARG A 419 3.69 -3.79 -30.36
C ARG A 419 5.08 -3.91 -29.74
N THR A 420 5.71 -2.78 -29.50
CA THR A 420 7.02 -2.70 -28.85
C THR A 420 6.89 -1.91 -27.55
N LEU A 421 7.26 -2.52 -26.44
CA LEU A 421 7.40 -1.78 -25.17
C LEU A 421 8.74 -1.06 -25.16
N ALA A 422 8.69 0.28 -25.19
CA ALA A 422 9.85 1.16 -25.40
C ALA A 422 9.89 2.36 -24.45
N ASP A 423 9.24 2.30 -23.29
CA ASP A 423 9.26 3.41 -22.31
C ASP A 423 10.68 3.59 -21.75
N PRO A 424 11.29 4.82 -21.87
CA PRO A 424 12.65 5.06 -21.39
C PRO A 424 12.88 4.79 -19.89
N LEU A 425 11.83 4.83 -19.07
CA LEU A 425 11.93 4.48 -17.65
C LEU A 425 12.40 3.03 -17.44
N GLY A 426 12.12 2.14 -18.39
CA GLY A 426 12.52 0.74 -18.33
C GLY A 426 14.03 0.52 -18.08
N ASP A 427 14.88 1.46 -18.50
CA ASP A 427 16.34 1.39 -18.24
C ASP A 427 16.67 1.50 -16.74
N MET A 428 15.84 2.23 -15.98
CA MET A 428 16.03 2.45 -14.54
C MET A 428 15.46 1.34 -13.66
N LEU A 429 14.60 0.47 -14.21
CA LEU A 429 13.89 -0.58 -13.48
C LEU A 429 14.69 -1.91 -13.48
N ASP A 430 14.45 -2.77 -12.50
CA ASP A 430 14.97 -4.14 -12.45
C ASP A 430 14.00 -5.11 -13.12
N VAL A 431 12.71 -4.85 -13.00
CA VAL A 431 11.60 -5.62 -13.56
C VAL A 431 10.66 -4.66 -14.29
N ILE A 432 10.24 -5.05 -15.47
CA ILE A 432 9.32 -4.27 -16.29
C ILE A 432 7.89 -4.68 -15.97
N GLY A 433 7.03 -3.75 -15.55
CA GLY A 433 5.59 -3.93 -15.52
C GLY A 433 4.95 -3.44 -16.80
N LEU A 434 3.89 -4.10 -17.28
CA LEU A 434 3.13 -3.69 -18.46
C LEU A 434 1.64 -3.83 -18.22
N ASN A 435 0.88 -2.74 -18.45
CA ASN A 435 -0.57 -2.75 -18.50
C ASN A 435 -1.05 -2.84 -19.96
N GLU A 436 -1.88 -3.85 -20.28
CA GLU A 436 -2.36 -4.08 -21.64
C GLU A 436 -3.81 -4.58 -21.65
N TYR A 437 -4.69 -3.83 -22.28
CA TYR A 437 -6.13 -4.08 -22.26
C TYR A 437 -6.75 -4.33 -23.66
N LEU A 438 -6.00 -4.95 -24.59
CA LEU A 438 -6.54 -5.31 -25.90
C LEU A 438 -7.77 -6.22 -25.77
N GLY A 439 -8.82 -5.87 -26.50
CA GLY A 439 -10.12 -6.49 -26.41
C GLY A 439 -11.07 -5.81 -25.43
N TRP A 440 -10.57 -4.94 -24.54
CA TRP A 440 -11.43 -4.18 -23.61
C TRP A 440 -11.54 -2.70 -23.98
N TYR A 441 -10.45 -1.92 -23.96
CA TYR A 441 -10.48 -0.50 -24.34
C TYR A 441 -10.35 -0.28 -25.86
N GLY A 442 -9.86 -1.26 -26.60
CA GLY A 442 -9.76 -1.24 -28.06
C GLY A 442 -9.65 -2.66 -28.62
N GLY A 443 -10.04 -2.84 -29.89
CA GLY A 443 -10.04 -4.14 -30.56
C GLY A 443 -11.10 -5.11 -30.03
N ARG A 444 -10.94 -6.36 -30.43
CA ARG A 444 -11.76 -7.50 -30.00
C ARG A 444 -10.91 -8.52 -29.25
N PRO A 445 -11.50 -9.42 -28.44
CA PRO A 445 -10.74 -10.47 -27.76
C PRO A 445 -9.82 -11.27 -28.69
N GLU A 446 -10.30 -11.66 -29.89
CA GLU A 446 -9.58 -12.47 -30.86
C GLU A 446 -8.37 -11.77 -31.51
N ASP A 447 -8.29 -10.44 -31.43
CA ASP A 447 -7.13 -9.68 -31.92
C ASP A 447 -5.88 -9.97 -31.09
N ALA A 448 -6.05 -10.36 -29.82
CA ALA A 448 -4.97 -10.79 -28.94
C ALA A 448 -4.21 -12.02 -29.49
N ASP A 449 -4.87 -12.90 -30.23
CA ASP A 449 -4.26 -14.12 -30.80
C ASP A 449 -3.18 -13.80 -31.84
N LYS A 450 -3.32 -12.68 -32.53
CA LYS A 450 -2.46 -12.27 -33.65
C LYS A 450 -1.34 -11.35 -33.23
N LEU A 451 -1.46 -10.74 -32.03
CA LEU A 451 -0.53 -9.73 -31.56
C LEU A 451 0.83 -10.35 -31.21
N GLN A 452 1.88 -9.74 -31.71
CA GLN A 452 3.27 -10.04 -31.39
C GLN A 452 3.87 -8.91 -30.55
N TRP A 453 4.64 -9.28 -29.55
CA TRP A 453 5.29 -8.34 -28.64
C TRP A 453 6.80 -8.30 -28.84
N LYS A 454 7.36 -7.10 -28.74
CA LYS A 454 8.79 -6.86 -28.65
C LYS A 454 9.10 -6.05 -27.41
N LEU A 455 10.21 -6.37 -26.77
CA LEU A 455 10.75 -5.61 -25.64
C LEU A 455 12.13 -5.08 -26.01
N ASN A 456 12.36 -3.81 -25.74
CA ASN A 456 13.70 -3.20 -25.90
C ASN A 456 14.62 -3.46 -24.69
N PHE A 457 14.18 -4.30 -23.76
CA PHE A 457 14.87 -4.58 -22.49
C PHE A 457 15.17 -6.07 -22.35
N ASN A 458 16.39 -6.41 -21.91
CA ASN A 458 16.74 -7.77 -21.47
C ASN A 458 16.51 -7.90 -19.96
N LYS A 459 15.24 -7.74 -19.54
CA LYS A 459 14.80 -7.75 -18.15
C LYS A 459 13.52 -8.59 -18.00
N PRO A 460 13.20 -9.12 -16.80
CA PRO A 460 11.94 -9.82 -16.58
C PRO A 460 10.74 -8.91 -16.84
N LEU A 461 9.70 -9.45 -17.46
CA LEU A 461 8.41 -8.80 -17.70
C LEU A 461 7.35 -9.36 -16.77
N ILE A 462 6.60 -8.49 -16.10
CA ILE A 462 5.33 -8.81 -15.44
C ILE A 462 4.22 -8.07 -16.20
N VAL A 463 3.24 -8.79 -16.72
CA VAL A 463 2.02 -8.14 -17.22
C VAL A 463 1.18 -7.75 -16.01
N SER A 464 1.28 -6.48 -15.63
CA SER A 464 0.77 -5.95 -14.36
C SER A 464 -0.73 -5.67 -14.39
N GLU A 465 -1.31 -5.48 -15.57
CA GLU A 465 -2.76 -5.36 -15.73
C GLU A 465 -3.21 -5.87 -17.11
N PHE A 466 -4.28 -6.64 -17.11
CA PHE A 466 -5.12 -6.99 -18.26
C PHE A 466 -6.47 -7.48 -17.76
N GLY A 467 -7.46 -7.58 -18.62
CA GLY A 467 -8.79 -8.03 -18.27
C GLY A 467 -9.89 -7.12 -18.81
N GLY A 468 -11.11 -7.35 -18.39
CA GLY A 468 -12.28 -6.57 -18.76
C GLY A 468 -13.41 -6.73 -17.75
N GLY A 469 -14.45 -5.91 -17.87
CA GLY A 469 -15.56 -5.84 -16.92
C GLY A 469 -16.70 -6.80 -17.24
N ALA A 470 -17.30 -7.37 -16.17
CA ALA A 470 -18.59 -8.05 -16.20
C ALA A 470 -19.40 -7.71 -14.94
N LEU A 471 -20.71 -7.61 -15.09
CA LEU A 471 -21.61 -7.56 -13.95
C LEU A 471 -21.94 -8.99 -13.52
N PHE A 472 -21.67 -9.34 -12.27
CA PHE A 472 -22.01 -10.68 -11.77
C PHE A 472 -23.50 -11.01 -12.00
N GLY A 473 -23.78 -12.21 -12.49
CA GLY A 473 -25.13 -12.69 -12.84
C GLY A 473 -25.70 -12.15 -14.15
N ARG A 474 -24.96 -11.30 -14.88
CA ARG A 474 -25.34 -10.90 -16.24
C ARG A 474 -24.75 -11.89 -17.24
N HIS A 475 -25.64 -12.59 -17.97
CA HIS A 475 -25.32 -13.61 -18.96
C HIS A 475 -25.75 -13.19 -20.35
N GLY A 476 -25.07 -13.70 -21.40
CA GLY A 476 -25.34 -13.43 -22.80
C GLY A 476 -24.32 -14.08 -23.72
N GLU A 477 -24.20 -13.58 -24.94
CA GLU A 477 -23.24 -14.09 -25.93
C GLU A 477 -21.80 -13.70 -25.56
N ALA A 478 -20.82 -14.47 -26.02
CA ALA A 478 -19.41 -14.24 -25.70
C ALA A 478 -18.84 -12.92 -26.25
N ASP A 479 -19.50 -12.26 -27.18
CA ASP A 479 -19.19 -10.95 -27.74
C ASP A 479 -20.05 -9.81 -27.12
N GLU A 480 -20.99 -10.14 -26.22
CA GLU A 480 -21.81 -9.13 -25.50
C GLU A 480 -21.07 -8.59 -24.28
N ARG A 481 -20.65 -7.33 -24.36
CA ARG A 481 -19.93 -6.66 -23.25
C ARG A 481 -20.75 -6.66 -21.95
N TRP A 482 -20.03 -6.70 -20.83
CA TRP A 482 -20.56 -6.70 -19.46
C TRP A 482 -21.19 -8.03 -19.02
N THR A 483 -21.26 -9.07 -19.88
CA THR A 483 -21.62 -10.43 -19.49
C THR A 483 -20.43 -11.18 -18.90
N GLU A 484 -20.69 -12.19 -18.10
CA GLU A 484 -19.64 -13.04 -17.56
C GLU A 484 -18.96 -13.85 -18.68
N GLU A 485 -19.72 -14.23 -19.72
CA GLU A 485 -19.22 -14.92 -20.91
C GLU A 485 -18.23 -14.05 -21.70
N TYR A 486 -18.51 -12.75 -21.85
CA TYR A 486 -17.55 -11.83 -22.49
C TYR A 486 -16.26 -11.74 -21.70
N GLN A 487 -16.34 -11.61 -20.36
CA GLN A 487 -15.15 -11.52 -19.51
C GLN A 487 -14.33 -12.80 -19.59
N GLU A 488 -14.97 -13.97 -19.55
CA GLU A 488 -14.32 -15.29 -19.70
C GLU A 488 -13.62 -15.41 -21.06
N ASN A 489 -14.33 -15.15 -22.17
CA ASN A 489 -13.77 -15.16 -23.53
C ASN A 489 -12.56 -14.22 -23.67
N LEU A 490 -12.67 -13.00 -23.14
CA LEU A 490 -11.57 -12.05 -23.14
C LEU A 490 -10.34 -12.58 -22.40
N PHE A 491 -10.54 -13.19 -21.21
CA PHE A 491 -9.45 -13.78 -20.43
C PHE A 491 -8.78 -14.93 -21.17
N GLU A 492 -9.52 -15.80 -21.85
CA GLU A 492 -8.96 -16.91 -22.65
C GLU A 492 -7.99 -16.39 -23.72
N HIS A 493 -8.39 -15.39 -24.51
CA HIS A 493 -7.56 -14.78 -25.56
C HIS A 493 -6.37 -14.00 -24.98
N GLN A 494 -6.60 -13.20 -23.93
CA GLN A 494 -5.50 -12.42 -23.29
C GLN A 494 -4.48 -13.34 -22.61
N LEU A 495 -4.88 -14.40 -21.94
CA LEU A 495 -3.95 -15.39 -21.36
C LEU A 495 -3.11 -16.08 -22.44
N GLY A 496 -3.73 -16.39 -23.61
CA GLY A 496 -3.03 -16.86 -24.79
C GLY A 496 -1.98 -15.87 -25.29
N MET A 497 -2.30 -14.59 -25.37
CA MET A 497 -1.37 -13.52 -25.74
C MET A 497 -0.21 -13.40 -24.74
N VAL A 498 -0.53 -13.26 -23.46
CA VAL A 498 0.46 -13.07 -22.38
C VAL A 498 1.50 -14.18 -22.36
N ARG A 499 1.09 -15.45 -22.55
CA ARG A 499 2.02 -16.60 -22.62
C ARG A 499 3.02 -16.53 -23.77
N ARG A 500 2.73 -15.76 -24.82
CA ARG A 500 3.64 -15.59 -25.98
C ARG A 500 4.56 -14.38 -25.85
N MET A 501 4.39 -13.56 -24.79
CA MET A 501 5.23 -12.40 -24.58
C MET A 501 6.66 -12.80 -24.24
N PRO A 502 7.66 -12.10 -24.78
CA PRO A 502 9.05 -12.36 -24.44
C PRO A 502 9.34 -11.96 -22.98
N ASN A 503 10.29 -12.64 -22.35
CA ASN A 503 10.79 -12.37 -21.00
C ASN A 503 9.69 -12.43 -19.89
N LEU A 504 8.59 -13.12 -20.14
CA LEU A 504 7.48 -13.21 -19.20
C LEU A 504 7.91 -13.94 -17.92
N ALA A 505 7.94 -13.23 -16.79
CA ALA A 505 8.28 -13.74 -15.47
C ALA A 505 7.07 -13.78 -14.52
N GLY A 506 5.95 -13.17 -14.91
CA GLY A 506 4.74 -13.15 -14.09
C GLY A 506 3.61 -12.32 -14.67
N MET A 507 2.48 -12.33 -13.96
CA MET A 507 1.33 -11.50 -14.30
C MET A 507 0.44 -11.23 -13.08
N THR A 508 -0.26 -10.09 -13.10
CA THR A 508 -1.24 -9.67 -12.10
C THR A 508 -2.46 -9.05 -12.77
N PRO A 509 -3.38 -9.86 -13.32
CA PRO A 509 -4.58 -9.36 -13.98
C PRO A 509 -5.35 -8.34 -13.14
N TRP A 510 -6.09 -7.45 -13.79
CA TRP A 510 -6.91 -6.43 -13.18
C TRP A 510 -8.37 -6.89 -13.12
N VAL A 511 -8.93 -7.26 -12.02
CA VAL A 511 -8.53 -7.09 -10.62
C VAL A 511 -9.21 -8.19 -9.77
N LEU A 512 -8.79 -8.43 -8.53
CA LEU A 512 -9.36 -9.47 -7.66
C LEU A 512 -10.87 -9.28 -7.45
N MET A 513 -11.28 -8.10 -6.99
CA MET A 513 -12.66 -7.79 -6.61
C MET A 513 -13.12 -6.47 -7.25
N ASP A 514 -14.41 -6.39 -7.60
CA ASP A 514 -15.05 -5.12 -7.98
C ASP A 514 -14.85 -4.09 -6.87
N PHE A 515 -14.45 -2.86 -7.24
CA PHE A 515 -14.16 -1.79 -6.29
C PHE A 515 -14.84 -0.48 -6.70
N ARG A 516 -15.03 0.43 -5.75
CA ARG A 516 -15.68 1.71 -6.00
C ARG A 516 -14.79 2.68 -6.75
N SER A 517 -15.36 3.34 -7.75
CA SER A 517 -14.70 4.40 -8.53
C SER A 517 -15.73 5.44 -9.00
N PRO A 518 -15.46 6.74 -8.78
CA PRO A 518 -16.36 7.80 -9.25
C PRO A 518 -16.39 7.95 -10.76
N LEU A 519 -15.43 7.34 -11.47
CA LEU A 519 -15.34 7.37 -12.95
C LEU A 519 -16.24 6.32 -13.63
N ARG A 520 -16.86 5.42 -12.88
CA ARG A 520 -17.58 4.24 -13.39
C ARG A 520 -19.08 4.39 -13.23
N MET A 521 -19.70 5.26 -14.07
CA MET A 521 -21.06 5.77 -13.85
C MET A 521 -22.17 5.07 -14.66
N LEU A 522 -21.87 4.03 -15.47
CA LEU A 522 -22.89 3.40 -16.35
C LEU A 522 -24.03 2.82 -15.50
N PRO A 523 -25.28 3.38 -15.59
CA PRO A 523 -26.39 2.96 -14.75
C PRO A 523 -26.78 1.49 -14.98
N GLY A 524 -27.09 0.79 -13.88
CA GLY A 524 -27.52 -0.61 -13.92
C GLY A 524 -26.44 -1.62 -14.27
N VAL A 525 -25.20 -1.17 -14.47
CA VAL A 525 -24.02 -2.02 -14.73
C VAL A 525 -22.88 -1.68 -13.77
N GLN A 526 -22.40 -0.47 -13.86
CA GLN A 526 -21.26 -0.02 -13.04
C GLN A 526 -21.71 0.56 -11.71
N ASP A 527 -22.64 1.50 -11.72
CA ASP A 527 -23.18 2.15 -10.52
C ASP A 527 -22.08 2.53 -9.53
N TYR A 528 -21.07 3.26 -10.06
CA TYR A 528 -19.84 3.66 -9.35
C TYR A 528 -18.91 2.52 -8.91
N HIS A 529 -18.96 1.36 -9.60
CA HIS A 529 -17.98 0.29 -9.39
C HIS A 529 -17.19 0.02 -10.68
N ASN A 530 -15.90 -0.17 -10.55
CA ASN A 530 -15.11 -0.81 -11.58
C ASN A 530 -15.40 -2.32 -11.55
N ARG A 531 -16.08 -2.82 -12.58
CA ARG A 531 -16.59 -4.20 -12.68
C ARG A 531 -15.59 -5.18 -13.30
N LYS A 532 -14.29 -4.83 -13.30
CA LYS A 532 -13.24 -5.74 -13.79
C LYS A 532 -12.83 -6.81 -12.75
N GLY A 533 -13.38 -6.77 -11.54
CA GLY A 533 -13.17 -7.82 -10.57
C GLY A 533 -13.50 -9.21 -11.12
N LEU A 534 -12.70 -10.20 -10.77
CA LEU A 534 -13.02 -11.61 -10.93
C LEU A 534 -14.04 -12.08 -9.88
N ILE A 535 -14.13 -11.31 -8.80
CA ILE A 535 -15.08 -11.49 -7.70
C ILE A 535 -15.91 -10.20 -7.63
N SER A 536 -17.21 -10.31 -7.42
CA SER A 536 -18.06 -9.15 -7.17
C SER A 536 -17.74 -8.50 -5.82
N ASN A 537 -18.17 -7.25 -5.62
CA ASN A 537 -18.06 -6.59 -4.31
C ASN A 537 -18.83 -7.29 -3.17
N GLN A 538 -19.66 -8.29 -3.50
CA GLN A 538 -20.38 -9.15 -2.56
C GLN A 538 -19.77 -10.56 -2.44
N GLY A 539 -18.56 -10.76 -2.97
CA GLY A 539 -17.81 -12.02 -2.82
C GLY A 539 -18.19 -13.13 -3.78
N GLN A 540 -19.04 -12.89 -4.81
CA GLN A 540 -19.41 -13.91 -5.78
C GLN A 540 -18.35 -14.02 -6.88
N ARG A 541 -17.90 -15.25 -7.19
CA ARG A 541 -16.91 -15.53 -8.25
C ARG A 541 -17.59 -15.48 -9.61
N LYS A 542 -17.05 -14.65 -10.52
CA LYS A 542 -17.46 -14.60 -11.93
C LYS A 542 -16.78 -15.74 -12.72
N ARG A 543 -17.27 -16.05 -13.90
CA ARG A 543 -16.76 -17.16 -14.75
C ARG A 543 -15.25 -17.06 -15.01
N ALA A 544 -14.74 -15.87 -15.32
CA ALA A 544 -13.32 -15.64 -15.57
C ALA A 544 -12.42 -15.95 -14.34
N PHE A 545 -12.95 -15.96 -13.11
CA PHE A 545 -12.23 -16.43 -11.94
C PHE A 545 -11.75 -17.87 -12.11
N TYR A 546 -12.63 -18.75 -12.57
CA TYR A 546 -12.32 -20.17 -12.75
C TYR A 546 -11.38 -20.41 -13.94
N THR A 547 -11.50 -19.61 -15.01
CA THR A 547 -10.58 -19.63 -16.15
C THR A 547 -9.14 -19.30 -15.70
N LEU A 548 -8.95 -18.25 -14.92
CA LEU A 548 -7.64 -17.89 -14.40
C LEU A 548 -7.13 -18.90 -13.36
N GLN A 549 -8.00 -19.41 -12.49
CA GLN A 549 -7.65 -20.43 -11.50
C GLN A 549 -7.12 -21.71 -12.17
N GLU A 550 -7.77 -22.17 -13.22
CA GLU A 550 -7.34 -23.35 -13.98
C GLU A 550 -6.00 -23.10 -14.69
N PHE A 551 -5.82 -21.89 -15.25
CA PHE A 551 -4.55 -21.50 -15.83
C PHE A 551 -3.42 -21.54 -14.79
N TYR A 552 -3.60 -20.99 -13.60
CA TYR A 552 -2.60 -20.99 -12.53
C TYR A 552 -2.32 -22.38 -11.98
N ARG A 553 -3.32 -23.26 -11.90
CA ARG A 553 -3.13 -24.67 -11.53
C ARG A 553 -2.25 -25.43 -12.52
N LYS A 554 -2.39 -25.14 -13.81
CA LYS A 554 -1.53 -25.72 -14.86
C LYS A 554 -0.11 -25.18 -14.77
N GLN A 555 0.03 -23.86 -14.63
CA GLN A 555 1.33 -23.21 -14.50
C GLN A 555 2.11 -23.71 -13.27
N ALA A 556 1.47 -23.86 -12.12
CA ALA A 556 2.11 -24.35 -10.89
C ALA A 556 2.68 -25.77 -11.00
N LYS A 557 2.21 -26.59 -11.95
CA LYS A 557 2.76 -27.92 -12.23
C LYS A 557 4.03 -27.85 -13.07
N THR A 558 4.17 -26.80 -13.90
CA THR A 558 5.36 -26.58 -14.74
C THR A 558 6.50 -25.91 -14.00
N ASP A 559 6.17 -25.19 -12.93
CA ASP A 559 7.15 -24.47 -12.08
C ASP A 559 7.89 -25.42 -11.09
N ARG A 560 7.42 -26.67 -10.94
CA ARG A 560 8.02 -27.73 -10.12
C ARG A 560 9.01 -28.57 -10.92
#